data_5856906a55338605b22f03eb641906aa
#
_entry.id   5856906a55338605b22f03eb641906aa
#
_cell.length_a   1.000
_cell.length_b   1.000
_cell.length_c   1.000
_cell.angle_alpha   90.00
_cell.angle_beta   90.00
_cell.angle_gamma   90.00
#
_symmetry.space_group_name_H-M   'P 1'
#
loop_
_entity.id
_entity.type
_entity.pdbx_description
1 polymer ?
#
loop_
_entity_poly.entity_id
_entity_poly.type
_entity_poly.pdbx_seq_one_letter_code
_entity_poly.pdbx_strand_id
1 'polypeptide(L)'
;DVATVRFQLTWSDGNSEPGQRVLKTELLEVEGKRFRKEGLGKDVTDKFLSGLPGVQKEGCDGLITSATWILHRMPKFMRTVCLEFFGQAQEAIPSIVEIKAYLDGLSKDGGPILAGLEHLDDRYLRAVGYSTKSKRNALPKMVLIGDIAGDDEEAVAAATSEVVRMANNRVGEGFVAVSAEARKKFWLDRARTAAIARHTNAFKINEDVVIPLPRMGEYTEGIERINIELSLKNKLQVLDGLESFLKKSALPLGKGDEDYEIPTAEILGDRVQQAVELIHVVRARWSEWITQMDTYFPQLQNYSLRASWKEEIRAELRIIFGGLAFEPILNELEAIHKKILRKRVFVALHMHAGDGNVHTNIPVNSDDYEMLQDAHHAVDRIMKLARSLDGVISGEHGIGITKLEYLTEDELKDFRAYKNRVDPEGRFNKGKL
;
A
#
# COMPACT_ATOMS: atom_id res chain seq x y z
N ASP A 1 -22.94 4.38 13.48
CA ASP A 1 -22.30 5.51 14.16
C ASP A 1 -22.84 5.61 15.58
N VAL A 2 -21.94 5.58 16.56
CA VAL A 2 -22.28 5.61 17.98
C VAL A 2 -22.17 7.05 18.47
N ALA A 3 -23.27 7.62 18.99
CA ALA A 3 -23.27 8.99 19.47
C ALA A 3 -22.38 9.18 20.71
N THR A 4 -22.43 8.22 21.65
CA THR A 4 -21.66 8.23 22.90
C THR A 4 -21.19 6.84 23.25
N VAL A 5 -19.93 6.71 23.67
CA VAL A 5 -19.35 5.49 24.22
C VAL A 5 -19.19 5.66 25.71
N ARG A 6 -19.69 4.72 26.52
CA ARG A 6 -19.64 4.76 27.99
C ARG A 6 -18.75 3.65 28.51
N PHE A 7 -17.86 4.00 29.41
CA PHE A 7 -16.93 3.08 30.06
C PHE A 7 -17.02 3.24 31.59
N GLN A 8 -17.01 2.13 32.28
CA GLN A 8 -16.89 2.12 33.74
C GLN A 8 -15.46 1.75 34.09
N LEU A 9 -14.74 2.68 34.69
CA LEU A 9 -13.39 2.48 35.18
C LEU A 9 -13.43 2.19 36.68
N THR A 10 -12.72 1.15 37.12
CA THR A 10 -12.66 0.74 38.50
C THR A 10 -11.21 0.59 38.90
N TRP A 11 -10.79 1.27 39.96
CA TRP A 11 -9.44 1.19 40.52
C TRP A 11 -9.46 0.30 41.76
N SER A 12 -8.43 -0.53 41.92
CA SER A 12 -8.14 -1.30 43.12
C SER A 12 -6.77 -0.90 43.68
N ASP A 13 -6.51 -1.23 44.92
CA ASP A 13 -5.21 -0.96 45.58
C ASP A 13 -4.09 -1.90 45.11
N GLY A 14 -4.39 -2.85 44.23
CA GLY A 14 -3.43 -3.81 43.71
C GLY A 14 -2.96 -4.89 44.68
N ASN A 15 -3.32 -4.79 45.94
CA ASN A 15 -2.90 -5.71 47.00
C ASN A 15 -3.99 -6.69 47.44
N SER A 16 -5.19 -6.54 46.89
CA SER A 16 -6.35 -7.37 47.20
C SER A 16 -6.63 -8.35 46.06
N GLU A 17 -7.21 -9.49 46.39
CA GLU A 17 -7.71 -10.43 45.38
C GLU A 17 -8.63 -9.70 44.36
N PRO A 18 -8.62 -10.08 43.07
CA PRO A 18 -9.44 -9.43 42.05
C PRO A 18 -10.91 -9.33 42.49
N GLY A 19 -11.42 -8.09 42.62
CA GLY A 19 -12.80 -7.81 42.97
C GLY A 19 -13.08 -7.60 44.45
N GLN A 20 -12.08 -7.70 45.36
CA GLN A 20 -12.32 -7.55 46.81
C GLN A 20 -12.25 -6.13 47.33
N ARG A 21 -11.50 -5.22 46.71
CA ARG A 21 -11.41 -3.83 47.16
C ARG A 21 -11.39 -2.85 45.99
N VAL A 22 -12.51 -2.16 45.84
CA VAL A 22 -12.65 -1.05 44.89
C VAL A 22 -12.36 0.25 45.60
N LEU A 23 -11.31 0.97 45.19
CA LEU A 23 -10.96 2.28 45.76
C LEU A 23 -11.82 3.39 45.16
N LYS A 24 -12.08 3.30 43.82
CA LYS A 24 -12.83 4.28 43.08
C LYS A 24 -13.49 3.65 41.89
N THR A 25 -14.69 4.08 41.57
CA THR A 25 -15.35 3.80 40.25
C THR A 25 -15.67 5.15 39.62
N GLU A 26 -15.38 5.27 38.34
CA GLU A 26 -15.67 6.45 37.52
C GLU A 26 -16.36 6.03 36.25
N LEU A 27 -17.40 6.76 35.87
CA LEU A 27 -18.03 6.62 34.55
C LEU A 27 -17.35 7.60 33.59
N LEU A 28 -16.70 7.07 32.56
CA LEU A 28 -16.15 7.86 31.47
C LEU A 28 -17.11 7.82 30.31
N GLU A 29 -17.57 8.99 29.90
CA GLU A 29 -18.35 9.16 28.67
C GLU A 29 -17.47 9.83 27.62
N VAL A 30 -17.39 9.23 26.43
CA VAL A 30 -16.65 9.73 25.28
C VAL A 30 -17.59 9.90 24.13
N GLU A 31 -17.64 11.10 23.53
CA GLU A 31 -18.40 11.30 22.29
C GLU A 31 -17.93 10.30 21.24
N GLY A 32 -18.87 9.68 20.53
CA GLY A 32 -18.55 8.62 19.54
C GLY A 32 -17.52 9.08 18.50
N LYS A 33 -17.63 10.34 18.04
CA LYS A 33 -16.68 10.94 17.08
C LYS A 33 -15.24 11.07 17.61
N ARG A 34 -15.04 11.16 18.93
CA ARG A 34 -13.71 11.18 19.57
C ARG A 34 -13.10 9.80 19.71
N PHE A 35 -13.94 8.76 19.75
CA PHE A 35 -13.51 7.38 19.84
C PHE A 35 -13.20 6.80 18.45
N ARG A 36 -13.98 7.18 17.45
CA ARG A 36 -13.83 6.80 16.06
C ARG A 36 -14.47 7.87 15.17
N LYS A 37 -13.72 8.37 14.21
CA LYS A 37 -14.20 9.34 13.23
C LYS A 37 -15.40 8.76 12.45
N GLU A 38 -16.42 9.56 12.25
CA GLU A 38 -17.64 9.16 11.52
C GLU A 38 -17.29 8.72 10.09
N GLY A 39 -17.96 7.67 9.62
CA GLY A 39 -17.76 7.13 8.27
C GLY A 39 -16.56 6.20 8.11
N LEU A 40 -15.74 5.99 9.15
CA LEU A 40 -14.61 5.07 9.11
C LEU A 40 -14.97 3.71 9.72
N GLY A 41 -14.52 2.63 9.08
CA GLY A 41 -14.68 1.26 9.61
C GLY A 41 -13.74 0.95 10.77
N LYS A 42 -12.54 1.53 10.76
CA LYS A 42 -11.51 1.42 11.80
C LYS A 42 -10.92 2.78 12.11
N ASP A 43 -10.42 2.96 13.33
CA ASP A 43 -9.74 4.18 13.72
C ASP A 43 -8.92 3.96 14.99
N VAL A 44 -7.62 3.74 14.84
CA VAL A 44 -6.68 3.69 15.97
C VAL A 44 -6.20 5.09 16.34
N THR A 45 -6.19 6.02 15.38
CA THR A 45 -5.71 7.38 15.59
C THR A 45 -6.51 8.08 16.69
N ASP A 46 -7.83 8.16 16.53
CA ASP A 46 -8.69 8.84 17.51
C ASP A 46 -8.81 8.04 18.81
N LYS A 47 -8.76 6.70 18.76
CA LYS A 47 -8.67 5.89 19.99
C LYS A 47 -7.38 6.14 20.75
N PHE A 48 -6.25 6.33 20.07
CA PHE A 48 -5.00 6.71 20.71
C PHE A 48 -5.10 8.09 21.35
N LEU A 49 -5.63 9.08 20.64
CA LEU A 49 -5.68 10.47 21.08
C LEU A 49 -6.71 10.70 22.20
N SER A 50 -7.90 10.11 22.09
CA SER A 50 -9.03 10.50 22.97
C SER A 50 -9.99 9.36 23.34
N GLY A 51 -9.63 8.11 23.06
CA GLY A 51 -10.46 6.95 23.39
C GLY A 51 -10.26 6.41 24.81
N LEU A 52 -10.65 5.15 25.04
CA LEU A 52 -10.57 4.49 26.33
C LEU A 52 -9.12 4.37 26.82
N PRO A 53 -8.84 4.74 28.10
CA PRO A 53 -7.54 4.48 28.72
C PRO A 53 -7.10 3.03 28.62
N GLY A 54 -5.81 2.80 28.39
CA GLY A 54 -5.20 1.46 28.22
C GLY A 54 -5.41 0.82 26.86
N VAL A 55 -6.53 1.07 26.18
CA VAL A 55 -6.82 0.51 24.86
C VAL A 55 -6.17 1.33 23.76
N GLN A 56 -5.32 0.69 22.95
CA GLN A 56 -4.59 1.32 21.82
C GLN A 56 -3.77 2.56 22.21
N LYS A 57 -3.28 2.62 23.45
CA LYS A 57 -2.39 3.66 23.99
C LYS A 57 -0.91 3.25 23.90
N GLU A 58 -0.61 2.08 23.35
CA GLU A 58 0.75 1.59 23.08
C GLU A 58 1.63 1.59 24.33
N GLY A 59 1.03 1.25 25.49
CA GLY A 59 1.73 1.23 26.77
C GLY A 59 2.18 2.59 27.31
N CYS A 60 1.66 3.71 26.78
CA CYS A 60 2.03 5.04 27.24
C CYS A 60 1.39 5.40 28.60
N ASP A 61 0.32 4.73 28.98
CA ASP A 61 -0.48 5.06 30.17
C ASP A 61 -0.62 3.91 31.17
N GLY A 62 -0.05 2.74 30.87
CA GLY A 62 -0.12 1.58 31.75
C GLY A 62 0.08 0.26 31.04
N LEU A 63 -0.20 -0.83 31.74
CA LEU A 63 -0.13 -2.21 31.25
C LEU A 63 -1.51 -2.84 31.33
N ILE A 64 -1.94 -3.52 30.26
CA ILE A 64 -3.14 -4.33 30.24
C ILE A 64 -2.79 -5.71 30.84
N THR A 65 -3.34 -6.02 32.00
CA THR A 65 -3.06 -7.29 32.71
C THR A 65 -4.07 -8.39 32.42
N SER A 66 -5.28 -8.00 32.04
CA SER A 66 -6.35 -8.94 31.67
C SER A 66 -7.35 -8.29 30.73
N ALA A 67 -8.05 -9.10 29.94
CA ALA A 67 -9.12 -8.63 29.05
C ALA A 67 -10.21 -9.68 28.97
N THR A 68 -11.47 -9.22 28.96
CA THR A 68 -12.64 -10.06 28.66
C THR A 68 -13.12 -9.78 27.25
N TRP A 69 -13.25 -10.82 26.44
CA TRP A 69 -13.61 -10.71 25.03
C TRP A 69 -15.05 -11.14 24.80
N ILE A 70 -15.80 -10.38 24.03
CA ILE A 70 -17.09 -10.77 23.48
C ILE A 70 -16.81 -11.43 22.12
N LEU A 71 -17.19 -12.70 21.99
CA LEU A 71 -16.99 -13.48 20.78
C LEU A 71 -18.26 -13.54 19.95
N HIS A 72 -18.11 -13.52 18.64
CA HIS A 72 -19.20 -13.80 17.72
C HIS A 72 -19.40 -15.31 17.59
N ARG A 73 -20.67 -15.73 17.52
CA ARG A 73 -20.98 -17.13 17.18
C ARG A 73 -20.56 -17.42 15.74
N MET A 74 -19.91 -18.55 15.50
CA MET A 74 -19.56 -18.98 14.16
C MET A 74 -20.84 -19.23 13.34
N PRO A 75 -20.97 -18.61 12.17
CA PRO A 75 -22.07 -18.89 11.25
C PRO A 75 -21.99 -20.33 10.73
N LYS A 76 -23.14 -20.95 10.43
CA LYS A 76 -23.22 -22.33 9.97
C LYS A 76 -22.73 -22.52 8.53
N PHE A 77 -22.99 -21.53 7.66
CA PHE A 77 -22.67 -21.56 6.24
C PHE A 77 -21.79 -20.39 5.87
N MET A 78 -20.84 -20.65 4.99
CA MET A 78 -19.90 -19.65 4.49
C MET A 78 -19.49 -19.97 3.06
N ARG A 79 -19.46 -18.95 2.21
CA ARG A 79 -18.93 -19.02 0.84
C ARG A 79 -17.89 -17.93 0.66
N THR A 80 -16.81 -18.26 -0.03
CA THR A 80 -15.77 -17.28 -0.37
C THR A 80 -15.91 -16.88 -1.84
N VAL A 81 -15.93 -15.59 -2.10
CA VAL A 81 -15.87 -15.03 -3.45
C VAL A 81 -14.45 -14.57 -3.76
N CYS A 82 -14.05 -14.73 -5.01
CA CYS A 82 -12.86 -14.12 -5.57
C CYS A 82 -13.29 -13.37 -6.84
N LEU A 83 -13.17 -12.05 -6.81
CA LEU A 83 -13.65 -11.16 -7.87
C LEU A 83 -12.43 -10.53 -8.54
N GLU A 84 -12.18 -10.85 -9.81
CA GLU A 84 -11.07 -10.36 -10.61
C GLU A 84 -11.55 -9.24 -11.53
N PHE A 85 -10.96 -8.04 -11.40
CA PHE A 85 -11.30 -6.86 -12.21
C PHE A 85 -10.17 -6.53 -13.19
N PHE A 86 -10.52 -6.34 -14.44
CA PHE A 86 -9.57 -6.13 -15.55
C PHE A 86 -9.57 -4.69 -16.09
N GLY A 87 -10.58 -3.89 -15.74
CA GLY A 87 -10.65 -2.46 -16.01
C GLY A 87 -9.73 -1.62 -15.11
N GLN A 88 -9.82 -0.30 -15.23
CA GLN A 88 -9.09 0.59 -14.33
C GLN A 88 -9.55 0.39 -12.88
N ALA A 89 -8.63 0.52 -11.92
CA ALA A 89 -8.96 0.35 -10.50
C ALA A 89 -10.07 1.31 -10.04
N GLN A 90 -10.08 2.53 -10.56
CA GLN A 90 -11.11 3.53 -10.27
C GLN A 90 -12.53 3.08 -10.69
N GLU A 91 -12.66 2.28 -11.76
CA GLU A 91 -13.94 1.72 -12.20
C GLU A 91 -14.41 0.56 -11.31
N ALA A 92 -13.47 -0.17 -10.73
CA ALA A 92 -13.73 -1.36 -9.93
C ALA A 92 -14.02 -1.03 -8.44
N ILE A 93 -13.39 0.01 -7.89
CA ILE A 93 -13.50 0.38 -6.47
C ILE A 93 -14.94 0.65 -6.02
N PRO A 94 -15.85 1.29 -6.79
CA PRO A 94 -17.25 1.43 -6.40
C PRO A 94 -17.93 0.09 -6.07
N SER A 95 -17.46 -1.04 -6.62
CA SER A 95 -17.96 -2.37 -6.25
C SER A 95 -17.81 -2.68 -4.76
N ILE A 96 -16.77 -2.16 -4.11
CA ILE A 96 -16.54 -2.34 -2.67
C ILE A 96 -17.69 -1.71 -1.88
N VAL A 97 -18.03 -0.47 -2.22
CA VAL A 97 -19.11 0.28 -1.57
C VAL A 97 -20.46 -0.41 -1.79
N GLU A 98 -20.74 -0.84 -3.01
CA GLU A 98 -22.00 -1.51 -3.38
C GLU A 98 -22.14 -2.87 -2.67
N ILE A 99 -21.10 -3.70 -2.69
CA ILE A 99 -21.09 -5.00 -2.02
C ILE A 99 -21.30 -4.82 -0.52
N LYS A 100 -20.58 -3.87 0.09
CA LYS A 100 -20.72 -3.61 1.52
C LYS A 100 -22.12 -3.10 1.85
N ALA A 101 -22.64 -2.11 1.14
CA ALA A 101 -23.98 -1.57 1.37
C ALA A 101 -25.07 -2.64 1.23
N TYR A 102 -24.97 -3.50 0.23
CA TYR A 102 -25.89 -4.61 0.03
C TYR A 102 -25.87 -5.61 1.19
N LEU A 103 -24.69 -6.09 1.60
CA LEU A 103 -24.56 -7.08 2.67
C LEU A 103 -24.85 -6.49 4.05
N ASP A 104 -24.50 -5.24 4.31
CA ASP A 104 -24.90 -4.52 5.53
C ASP A 104 -26.43 -4.36 5.62
N GLY A 105 -27.12 -4.16 4.48
CA GLY A 105 -28.58 -4.16 4.40
C GLY A 105 -29.17 -5.49 4.84
N LEU A 106 -28.70 -6.60 4.26
CA LEU A 106 -29.15 -7.95 4.62
C LEU A 106 -28.88 -8.29 6.09
N SER A 107 -27.71 -7.90 6.60
CA SER A 107 -27.30 -8.17 7.98
C SER A 107 -28.19 -7.47 9.02
N LYS A 108 -28.73 -6.29 8.73
CA LYS A 108 -29.67 -5.57 9.62
C LYS A 108 -30.95 -6.34 9.85
N ASP A 109 -31.38 -7.11 8.86
CA ASP A 109 -32.58 -7.94 8.91
C ASP A 109 -32.28 -9.37 9.39
N GLY A 110 -31.08 -9.62 9.94
CA GLY A 110 -30.68 -10.94 10.42
C GLY A 110 -30.24 -11.91 9.32
N GLY A 111 -30.05 -11.42 8.10
CA GLY A 111 -29.56 -12.18 6.94
C GLY A 111 -28.05 -12.36 6.90
N PRO A 112 -27.49 -12.77 5.73
CA PRO A 112 -26.06 -12.98 5.54
C PRO A 112 -25.22 -11.75 5.84
N ILE A 113 -24.02 -11.98 6.37
CA ILE A 113 -23.03 -10.95 6.72
C ILE A 113 -21.82 -11.01 5.79
N LEU A 114 -21.19 -9.86 5.60
CA LEU A 114 -19.84 -9.77 5.05
C LEU A 114 -18.84 -10.03 6.19
N ALA A 115 -18.31 -11.25 6.26
CA ALA A 115 -17.38 -11.64 7.33
C ALA A 115 -15.95 -11.12 7.09
N GLY A 116 -15.62 -10.76 5.87
CA GLY A 116 -14.37 -10.13 5.49
C GLY A 116 -14.36 -9.80 4.00
N LEU A 117 -13.68 -8.71 3.63
CA LEU A 117 -13.45 -8.34 2.24
C LEU A 117 -12.06 -7.74 2.11
N GLU A 118 -11.19 -8.45 1.41
CA GLU A 118 -9.80 -8.09 1.17
C GLU A 118 -9.60 -7.62 -0.27
N HIS A 119 -8.77 -6.61 -0.44
CA HIS A 119 -8.38 -6.07 -1.74
C HIS A 119 -6.89 -6.27 -1.98
N LEU A 120 -6.52 -6.63 -3.21
CA LEU A 120 -5.15 -6.75 -3.69
C LEU A 120 -5.01 -5.97 -5.00
N ASP A 121 -4.03 -5.06 -5.09
CA ASP A 121 -3.72 -4.33 -6.33
C ASP A 121 -2.84 -5.15 -7.30
N ASP A 122 -2.65 -4.67 -8.52
CA ASP A 122 -1.87 -5.38 -9.55
C ASP A 122 -0.38 -5.51 -9.20
N ARG A 123 0.17 -4.60 -8.40
CA ARG A 123 1.57 -4.67 -7.92
C ARG A 123 1.72 -5.76 -6.88
N TYR A 124 0.77 -5.85 -5.97
CA TYR A 124 0.70 -6.94 -5.01
C TYR A 124 0.55 -8.29 -5.72
N LEU A 125 -0.39 -8.39 -6.66
CA LEU A 125 -0.65 -9.62 -7.43
C LEU A 125 0.58 -10.12 -8.16
N ARG A 126 1.36 -9.22 -8.78
CA ARG A 126 2.63 -9.56 -9.43
C ARG A 126 3.68 -10.05 -8.44
N ALA A 127 3.80 -9.39 -7.29
CA ALA A 127 4.78 -9.74 -6.27
C ALA A 127 4.53 -11.13 -5.66
N VAL A 128 3.27 -11.49 -5.41
CA VAL A 128 2.92 -12.81 -4.86
C VAL A 128 2.85 -13.92 -5.90
N GLY A 129 2.95 -13.58 -7.20
CA GLY A 129 2.83 -14.54 -8.30
C GLY A 129 1.41 -15.09 -8.41
N TYR A 130 0.42 -14.17 -8.34
CA TYR A 130 -0.99 -14.52 -8.41
C TYR A 130 -1.33 -15.26 -9.70
N SER A 131 -2.06 -16.37 -9.56
CA SER A 131 -2.60 -17.11 -10.70
C SER A 131 -4.06 -16.75 -10.89
N THR A 132 -4.37 -16.08 -12.02
CA THR A 132 -5.74 -15.71 -12.35
C THR A 132 -6.63 -16.96 -12.50
N LYS A 133 -7.86 -16.84 -12.07
CA LYS A 133 -8.90 -17.86 -12.21
C LYS A 133 -9.70 -17.67 -13.50
N SER A 134 -9.66 -16.47 -14.05
CA SER A 134 -10.23 -16.12 -15.34
C SER A 134 -9.48 -16.80 -16.50
N LYS A 135 -10.20 -17.06 -17.56
CA LYS A 135 -9.62 -17.54 -18.85
C LYS A 135 -8.98 -16.40 -19.65
N ARG A 136 -9.06 -15.15 -19.19
CA ARG A 136 -8.39 -14.02 -19.82
C ARG A 136 -6.88 -14.17 -19.69
N ASN A 137 -6.16 -13.95 -20.76
CA ASN A 137 -4.69 -14.03 -20.77
C ASN A 137 -4.07 -12.71 -20.24
N ALA A 138 -4.56 -12.22 -19.10
CA ALA A 138 -4.16 -10.97 -18.48
C ALA A 138 -4.21 -11.08 -16.97
N LEU A 139 -3.28 -10.39 -16.28
CA LEU A 139 -3.35 -10.22 -14.84
C LEU A 139 -4.43 -9.17 -14.51
N PRO A 140 -5.34 -9.44 -13.54
CA PRO A 140 -6.32 -8.44 -13.12
C PRO A 140 -5.62 -7.20 -12.52
N LYS A 141 -6.27 -6.06 -12.63
CA LYS A 141 -5.83 -4.80 -12.02
C LYS A 141 -6.18 -4.74 -10.54
N MET A 142 -7.22 -5.45 -10.15
CA MET A 142 -7.68 -5.55 -8.77
C MET A 142 -8.30 -6.92 -8.53
N VAL A 143 -8.08 -7.48 -7.36
CA VAL A 143 -8.78 -8.67 -6.88
C VAL A 143 -9.43 -8.36 -5.54
N LEU A 144 -10.70 -8.74 -5.39
CA LEU A 144 -11.38 -8.78 -4.10
C LEU A 144 -11.57 -10.24 -3.68
N ILE A 145 -11.23 -10.55 -2.44
CA ILE A 145 -11.50 -11.85 -1.82
C ILE A 145 -12.36 -11.59 -0.59
N GLY A 146 -13.51 -12.24 -0.49
CA GLY A 146 -14.42 -12.01 0.63
C GLY A 146 -15.18 -13.24 1.06
N ASP A 147 -15.54 -13.28 2.35
CA ASP A 147 -16.38 -14.31 2.94
C ASP A 147 -17.77 -13.78 3.22
N ILE A 148 -18.77 -14.47 2.69
CA ILE A 148 -20.20 -14.23 2.93
C ILE A 148 -20.72 -15.39 3.78
N ALA A 149 -21.26 -15.07 4.94
CA ALA A 149 -21.59 -16.05 5.96
C ALA A 149 -22.98 -15.82 6.58
N GLY A 150 -23.61 -16.89 7.08
CA GLY A 150 -24.91 -16.82 7.69
C GLY A 150 -25.37 -18.19 8.23
N ASP A 151 -26.56 -18.22 8.80
CA ASP A 151 -27.16 -19.44 9.36
C ASP A 151 -28.15 -20.11 8.40
N ASP A 152 -28.48 -19.49 7.28
CA ASP A 152 -29.33 -19.98 6.20
C ASP A 152 -28.51 -20.17 4.92
N GLU A 153 -28.46 -21.41 4.40
CA GLU A 153 -27.63 -21.76 3.23
C GLU A 153 -28.14 -21.12 1.94
N GLU A 154 -29.47 -21.06 1.76
CA GLU A 154 -30.07 -20.49 0.56
C GLU A 154 -29.85 -18.98 0.50
N ALA A 155 -30.01 -18.31 1.65
CA ALA A 155 -29.75 -16.87 1.76
C ALA A 155 -28.28 -16.54 1.50
N VAL A 156 -27.33 -17.33 2.04
CA VAL A 156 -25.88 -17.17 1.75
C VAL A 156 -25.59 -17.39 0.28
N ALA A 157 -26.23 -18.40 -0.35
CA ALA A 157 -26.07 -18.68 -1.78
C ALA A 157 -26.59 -17.54 -2.66
N ALA A 158 -27.78 -17.01 -2.35
CA ALA A 158 -28.39 -15.90 -3.06
C ALA A 158 -27.54 -14.62 -2.94
N ALA A 159 -27.12 -14.27 -1.72
CA ALA A 159 -26.24 -13.12 -1.47
C ALA A 159 -24.91 -13.24 -2.23
N THR A 160 -24.31 -14.41 -2.24
CA THR A 160 -23.07 -14.70 -2.96
C THR A 160 -23.25 -14.49 -4.48
N SER A 161 -24.35 -14.98 -5.05
CA SER A 161 -24.67 -14.85 -6.47
C SER A 161 -24.86 -13.38 -6.87
N GLU A 162 -25.51 -12.59 -6.02
CA GLU A 162 -25.71 -11.16 -6.24
C GLU A 162 -24.38 -10.39 -6.20
N VAL A 163 -23.49 -10.70 -5.27
CA VAL A 163 -22.15 -10.10 -5.19
C VAL A 163 -21.33 -10.40 -6.47
N VAL A 164 -21.38 -11.63 -6.98
CA VAL A 164 -20.77 -12.00 -8.26
C VAL A 164 -21.38 -11.19 -9.41
N ARG A 165 -22.70 -11.04 -9.44
CA ARG A 165 -23.39 -10.25 -10.46
C ARG A 165 -22.95 -8.77 -10.45
N MET A 166 -22.80 -8.17 -9.26
CA MET A 166 -22.30 -6.80 -9.12
C MET A 166 -20.90 -6.66 -9.71
N ALA A 167 -19.99 -7.60 -9.42
CA ALA A 167 -18.64 -7.59 -9.98
C ALA A 167 -18.64 -7.73 -11.51
N ASN A 168 -19.45 -8.66 -12.04
CA ASN A 168 -19.53 -8.91 -13.49
C ASN A 168 -20.05 -7.68 -14.26
N ASN A 169 -20.88 -6.85 -13.65
CA ASN A 169 -21.37 -5.59 -14.24
C ASN A 169 -20.30 -4.51 -14.37
N ARG A 170 -19.12 -4.68 -13.75
CA ARG A 170 -18.01 -3.71 -13.72
C ARG A 170 -16.71 -4.25 -14.33
N VAL A 171 -16.81 -4.94 -15.46
CA VAL A 171 -15.64 -5.54 -16.14
C VAL A 171 -14.88 -6.53 -15.25
N GLY A 172 -15.59 -7.14 -14.30
CA GLY A 172 -15.06 -8.15 -13.40
C GLY A 172 -15.48 -9.56 -13.81
N GLU A 173 -14.87 -10.56 -13.19
CA GLU A 173 -15.25 -11.96 -13.22
C GLU A 173 -15.25 -12.51 -11.81
N GLY A 174 -16.39 -13.07 -11.37
CA GLY A 174 -16.55 -13.59 -10.01
C GLY A 174 -16.48 -15.12 -9.97
N PHE A 175 -15.76 -15.63 -8.99
CA PHE A 175 -15.59 -17.06 -8.70
C PHE A 175 -16.03 -17.34 -7.26
N VAL A 176 -16.67 -18.50 -7.05
CA VAL A 176 -17.22 -18.89 -5.75
C VAL A 176 -16.57 -20.18 -5.28
N ALA A 177 -16.11 -20.20 -4.04
CA ALA A 177 -15.64 -21.39 -3.35
C ALA A 177 -16.59 -21.73 -2.19
N VAL A 178 -17.10 -22.96 -2.20
CA VAL A 178 -18.05 -23.49 -1.19
C VAL A 178 -17.33 -24.39 -0.20
N SER A 179 -16.52 -25.36 -0.68
CA SER A 179 -15.80 -26.26 0.22
C SER A 179 -14.68 -25.57 0.99
N ALA A 180 -14.36 -26.06 2.19
CA ALA A 180 -13.30 -25.51 3.03
C ALA A 180 -11.95 -25.48 2.30
N GLU A 181 -11.63 -26.51 1.50
CA GLU A 181 -10.39 -26.63 0.73
C GLU A 181 -10.33 -25.57 -0.37
N ALA A 182 -11.43 -25.36 -1.11
CA ALA A 182 -11.51 -24.35 -2.16
C ALA A 182 -11.41 -22.93 -1.57
N ARG A 183 -12.08 -22.66 -0.45
CA ARG A 183 -11.99 -21.38 0.26
C ARG A 183 -10.56 -21.10 0.73
N LYS A 184 -9.89 -22.10 1.33
CA LYS A 184 -8.49 -21.98 1.75
C LYS A 184 -7.56 -21.63 0.59
N LYS A 185 -7.80 -22.17 -0.62
CA LYS A 185 -7.01 -21.82 -1.81
C LYS A 185 -7.17 -20.36 -2.20
N PHE A 186 -8.37 -19.77 -2.11
CA PHE A 186 -8.59 -18.35 -2.41
C PHE A 186 -7.84 -17.44 -1.43
N TRP A 187 -7.84 -17.80 -0.14
CA TRP A 187 -7.15 -17.04 0.90
C TRP A 187 -5.62 -17.20 0.89
N LEU A 188 -5.08 -18.24 0.22
CA LEU A 188 -3.65 -18.51 0.19
C LEU A 188 -2.87 -17.35 -0.47
N ASP A 189 -3.41 -16.74 -1.51
CA ASP A 189 -2.75 -15.63 -2.20
C ASP A 189 -2.65 -14.39 -1.29
N ARG A 190 -3.65 -14.16 -0.44
CA ARG A 190 -3.65 -13.09 0.57
C ARG A 190 -2.60 -13.34 1.68
N ALA A 191 -2.35 -14.59 2.03
CA ALA A 191 -1.41 -14.96 3.07
C ALA A 191 0.07 -14.75 2.69
N ARG A 192 0.38 -14.55 1.39
CA ARG A 192 1.77 -14.42 0.87
C ARG A 192 2.34 -13.01 0.95
N THR A 193 1.97 -12.22 1.95
CA THR A 193 2.40 -10.80 2.08
C THR A 193 3.92 -10.59 2.07
N ALA A 194 4.69 -11.54 2.58
CA ALA A 194 6.15 -11.48 2.58
C ALA A 194 6.77 -11.48 1.16
N ALA A 195 6.04 -11.99 0.15
CA ALA A 195 6.53 -12.05 -1.22
C ALA A 195 6.75 -10.67 -1.85
N ILE A 196 6.12 -9.60 -1.33
CA ILE A 196 6.31 -8.22 -1.81
C ILE A 196 7.76 -7.77 -1.65
N ALA A 197 8.42 -8.19 -0.57
CA ALA A 197 9.80 -7.83 -0.27
C ALA A 197 10.85 -8.76 -0.93
N ARG A 198 10.44 -9.66 -1.83
CA ARG A 198 11.34 -10.65 -2.46
C ARG A 198 12.50 -10.02 -3.25
N HIS A 199 12.28 -8.83 -3.82
CA HIS A 199 13.26 -8.15 -4.66
C HIS A 199 14.22 -7.23 -3.88
N THR A 200 14.10 -7.21 -2.56
CA THR A 200 14.90 -6.44 -1.62
C THR A 200 15.59 -7.38 -0.63
N ASN A 201 16.24 -6.85 0.40
CA ASN A 201 16.76 -7.63 1.52
C ASN A 201 15.69 -8.07 2.54
N ALA A 202 14.45 -8.29 2.07
CA ALA A 202 13.26 -8.68 2.83
C ALA A 202 12.75 -7.60 3.82
N PHE A 203 13.19 -6.36 3.67
CA PHE A 203 12.66 -5.24 4.44
C PHE A 203 11.55 -4.51 3.64
N LYS A 204 10.50 -4.11 4.34
CA LYS A 204 9.43 -3.28 3.79
C LYS A 204 8.93 -2.30 4.83
N ILE A 205 8.65 -1.08 4.41
CA ILE A 205 7.83 -0.15 5.18
C ILE A 205 6.38 -0.53 4.91
N ASN A 206 5.60 -0.71 5.98
CA ASN A 206 4.20 -1.09 5.90
C ASN A 206 3.38 -0.16 6.78
N GLU A 207 2.92 0.92 6.16
CA GLU A 207 2.03 1.88 6.81
C GLU A 207 0.58 1.55 6.53
N ASP A 208 -0.28 1.87 7.48
CA ASP A 208 -1.71 1.74 7.32
C ASP A 208 -2.42 3.08 7.53
N VAL A 209 -3.45 3.28 6.76
CA VAL A 209 -4.36 4.42 6.88
C VAL A 209 -5.80 3.93 6.76
N VAL A 210 -6.77 4.73 7.18
CA VAL A 210 -8.17 4.44 6.91
C VAL A 210 -8.79 5.58 6.12
N ILE A 211 -9.46 5.23 5.04
CA ILE A 211 -10.09 6.17 4.13
C ILE A 211 -11.60 5.93 4.15
N PRO A 212 -12.44 6.98 4.21
CA PRO A 212 -13.88 6.83 4.02
C PRO A 212 -14.16 6.08 2.71
N LEU A 213 -14.98 5.04 2.76
CA LEU A 213 -15.23 4.17 1.59
C LEU A 213 -15.61 4.94 0.32
N PRO A 214 -16.45 6.01 0.37
CA PRO A 214 -16.77 6.78 -0.83
C PRO A 214 -15.57 7.51 -1.46
N ARG A 215 -14.51 7.78 -0.67
CA ARG A 215 -13.27 8.47 -1.11
C ARG A 215 -12.15 7.51 -1.53
N MET A 216 -12.39 6.19 -1.46
CA MET A 216 -11.38 5.16 -1.76
C MET A 216 -10.84 5.24 -3.20
N GLY A 217 -11.69 5.62 -4.16
CA GLY A 217 -11.29 5.84 -5.56
C GLY A 217 -10.24 6.94 -5.68
N GLU A 218 -10.47 8.08 -5.05
CA GLU A 218 -9.54 9.22 -5.02
C GLU A 218 -8.20 8.84 -4.35
N TYR A 219 -8.27 8.07 -3.27
CA TYR A 219 -7.06 7.58 -2.60
C TYR A 219 -6.24 6.68 -3.53
N THR A 220 -6.87 5.70 -4.18
CA THR A 220 -6.18 4.77 -5.09
C THR A 220 -5.56 5.51 -6.28
N GLU A 221 -6.24 6.51 -6.82
CA GLU A 221 -5.73 7.37 -7.89
C GLU A 221 -4.51 8.17 -7.42
N GLY A 222 -4.57 8.75 -6.21
CA GLY A 222 -3.43 9.45 -5.61
C GLY A 222 -2.21 8.54 -5.41
N ILE A 223 -2.40 7.29 -4.99
CA ILE A 223 -1.32 6.30 -4.89
C ILE A 223 -0.76 5.93 -6.27
N GLU A 224 -1.60 5.79 -7.29
CA GLU A 224 -1.13 5.52 -8.66
C GLU A 224 -0.28 6.68 -9.18
N ARG A 225 -0.69 7.91 -8.91
CA ARG A 225 0.11 9.11 -9.23
C ARG A 225 1.49 9.08 -8.55
N ILE A 226 1.54 8.77 -7.25
CA ILE A 226 2.80 8.60 -6.52
C ILE A 226 3.67 7.55 -7.21
N ASN A 227 3.11 6.40 -7.57
CA ASN A 227 3.83 5.32 -8.24
C ASN A 227 4.38 5.71 -9.62
N ILE A 228 3.61 6.45 -10.41
CA ILE A 228 4.05 6.94 -11.73
C ILE A 228 5.23 7.90 -11.57
N GLU A 229 5.13 8.85 -10.65
CA GLU A 229 6.20 9.82 -10.38
C GLU A 229 7.49 9.13 -9.88
N LEU A 230 7.37 8.19 -8.93
CA LEU A 230 8.50 7.38 -8.45
C LEU A 230 9.16 6.57 -9.59
N SER A 231 8.33 6.01 -10.48
CA SER A 231 8.83 5.29 -11.65
C SER A 231 9.59 6.18 -12.62
N LEU A 232 9.06 7.37 -12.91
CA LEU A 232 9.73 8.34 -13.79
C LEU A 232 11.02 8.87 -13.15
N LYS A 233 11.01 9.17 -11.84
CA LYS A 233 12.21 9.58 -11.10
C LYS A 233 13.32 8.52 -11.20
N ASN A 234 13.01 7.26 -10.97
CA ASN A 234 13.99 6.17 -11.12
C ASN A 234 14.53 6.04 -12.56
N LYS A 235 13.69 6.27 -13.56
CA LYS A 235 14.12 6.26 -14.97
C LYS A 235 15.03 7.45 -15.31
N LEU A 236 14.79 8.62 -14.74
CA LEU A 236 15.70 9.76 -14.88
C LEU A 236 17.05 9.46 -14.23
N GLN A 237 17.08 8.83 -13.05
CA GLN A 237 18.34 8.37 -12.43
C GLN A 237 19.08 7.37 -13.32
N VAL A 238 18.37 6.51 -14.08
CA VAL A 238 19.02 5.66 -15.09
C VAL A 238 19.73 6.52 -16.13
N LEU A 239 19.06 7.53 -16.69
CA LEU A 239 19.66 8.42 -17.69
C LEU A 239 20.90 9.15 -17.15
N ASP A 240 20.87 9.58 -15.89
CA ASP A 240 22.02 10.21 -15.22
C ASP A 240 23.22 9.24 -15.10
N GLY A 241 22.93 8.00 -14.73
CA GLY A 241 23.93 6.94 -14.65
C GLY A 241 24.57 6.61 -16.01
N LEU A 242 23.75 6.54 -17.07
CA LEU A 242 24.23 6.29 -18.44
C LEU A 242 25.09 7.47 -18.93
N GLU A 243 24.64 8.70 -18.75
CA GLU A 243 25.39 9.89 -19.16
C GLU A 243 26.72 9.99 -18.42
N SER A 244 26.71 9.73 -17.11
CA SER A 244 27.93 9.73 -16.29
C SER A 244 28.93 8.67 -16.75
N PHE A 245 28.45 7.51 -17.21
CA PHE A 245 29.32 6.49 -17.78
C PHE A 245 29.88 6.91 -19.13
N LEU A 246 29.05 7.42 -20.04
CA LEU A 246 29.47 7.81 -21.39
C LEU A 246 30.46 8.99 -21.41
N LYS A 247 30.44 9.84 -20.38
CA LYS A 247 31.38 10.97 -20.21
C LYS A 247 32.72 10.57 -19.58
N LYS A 248 32.97 9.28 -19.29
CA LYS A 248 34.28 8.84 -18.80
C LYS A 248 35.38 9.00 -19.87
N SER A 249 36.59 9.26 -19.42
CA SER A 249 37.76 9.46 -20.29
C SER A 249 38.14 8.25 -21.13
N ALA A 250 37.78 7.02 -20.66
CA ALA A 250 38.02 5.78 -21.38
C ALA A 250 36.78 4.88 -21.28
N LEU A 251 36.24 4.49 -22.42
CA LEU A 251 35.15 3.52 -22.54
C LEU A 251 35.70 2.14 -22.93
N PRO A 252 35.13 1.04 -22.39
CA PRO A 252 35.59 -0.31 -22.72
C PRO A 252 35.23 -0.65 -24.17
N LEU A 253 36.20 -1.07 -24.93
CA LEU A 253 36.03 -1.61 -26.28
C LEU A 253 36.32 -3.12 -26.31
N GLY A 254 35.64 -3.82 -27.21
CA GLY A 254 35.95 -5.21 -27.52
C GLY A 254 37.34 -5.33 -28.19
N LYS A 255 37.94 -6.51 -28.12
CA LYS A 255 39.22 -6.79 -28.83
C LYS A 255 38.94 -6.66 -30.33
N GLY A 256 39.64 -5.70 -30.96
CA GLY A 256 39.78 -5.68 -32.41
C GLY A 256 40.79 -6.75 -32.87
N ASP A 257 40.91 -6.97 -34.17
CA ASP A 257 41.99 -7.78 -34.73
C ASP A 257 43.34 -7.21 -34.23
N GLU A 258 44.19 -8.09 -33.73
CA GLU A 258 45.40 -7.76 -32.95
C GLU A 258 46.46 -6.90 -33.72
N ASP A 259 46.25 -6.56 -34.99
CA ASP A 259 47.23 -5.91 -35.84
C ASP A 259 47.09 -4.39 -36.03
N TYR A 260 46.07 -3.73 -35.43
CA TYR A 260 45.91 -2.27 -35.57
C TYR A 260 45.53 -1.60 -34.23
N GLU A 261 46.47 -0.88 -33.61
CA GLU A 261 46.19 0.10 -32.52
C GLU A 261 45.55 1.36 -33.09
N ILE A 262 44.24 1.36 -33.36
CA ILE A 262 43.50 2.57 -33.67
C ILE A 262 43.15 3.28 -32.35
N PRO A 263 43.40 4.58 -32.22
CA PRO A 263 43.05 5.35 -31.02
C PRO A 263 41.55 5.20 -30.70
N THR A 264 41.20 4.94 -29.44
CA THR A 264 39.83 4.75 -28.97
C THR A 264 38.89 5.88 -29.42
N ALA A 265 39.39 7.13 -29.46
CA ALA A 265 38.61 8.27 -29.89
C ALA A 265 38.21 8.20 -31.39
N GLU A 266 39.07 7.64 -32.25
CA GLU A 266 38.73 7.44 -33.67
C GLU A 266 37.71 6.32 -33.87
N ILE A 267 37.82 5.25 -33.10
CA ILE A 267 36.84 4.15 -33.14
C ILE A 267 35.46 4.60 -32.68
N LEU A 268 35.38 5.40 -31.62
CA LEU A 268 34.14 5.94 -31.06
C LEU A 268 33.47 6.95 -32.01
N GLY A 269 34.29 7.80 -32.70
CA GLY A 269 33.78 8.86 -33.55
C GLY A 269 32.82 9.78 -32.78
N ASP A 270 31.65 10.06 -33.37
CA ASP A 270 30.59 10.90 -32.81
C ASP A 270 29.54 10.11 -32.01
N ARG A 271 29.70 8.79 -31.86
CA ARG A 271 28.71 7.90 -31.21
C ARG A 271 28.41 8.29 -29.76
N VAL A 272 29.42 8.70 -29.03
CA VAL A 272 29.22 9.17 -27.63
C VAL A 272 28.37 10.42 -27.60
N GLN A 273 28.63 11.35 -28.52
CA GLN A 273 27.82 12.58 -28.61
C GLN A 273 26.39 12.25 -28.99
N GLN A 274 26.16 11.41 -30.01
CA GLN A 274 24.81 10.95 -30.40
C GLN A 274 24.07 10.29 -29.23
N ALA A 275 24.73 9.43 -28.45
CA ALA A 275 24.13 8.77 -27.29
C ALA A 275 23.78 9.77 -26.16
N VAL A 276 24.62 10.78 -25.92
CA VAL A 276 24.34 11.84 -24.94
C VAL A 276 23.18 12.73 -25.40
N GLU A 277 23.10 13.06 -26.69
CA GLU A 277 21.97 13.81 -27.27
C GLU A 277 20.65 13.04 -27.15
N LEU A 278 20.65 11.75 -27.45
CA LEU A 278 19.49 10.86 -27.21
C LEU A 278 19.04 10.94 -25.75
N ILE A 279 19.99 10.80 -24.81
CA ILE A 279 19.67 10.85 -23.36
C ILE A 279 19.07 12.22 -23.00
N HIS A 280 19.59 13.32 -23.51
CA HIS A 280 19.07 14.66 -23.24
C HIS A 280 17.64 14.86 -23.76
N VAL A 281 17.35 14.40 -24.98
CA VAL A 281 16.01 14.46 -25.58
C VAL A 281 15.00 13.67 -24.75
N VAL A 282 15.35 12.42 -24.38
CA VAL A 282 14.46 11.57 -23.58
C VAL A 282 14.29 12.13 -22.17
N ARG A 283 15.38 12.64 -21.55
CA ARG A 283 15.33 13.30 -20.24
C ARG A 283 14.38 14.48 -20.23
N ALA A 284 14.49 15.38 -21.22
CA ALA A 284 13.62 16.54 -21.33
C ALA A 284 12.15 16.13 -21.36
N ARG A 285 11.80 15.16 -22.19
CA ARG A 285 10.43 14.62 -22.30
C ARG A 285 9.93 13.99 -21.01
N TRP A 286 10.70 13.09 -20.38
CA TRP A 286 10.27 12.45 -19.14
C TRP A 286 10.22 13.42 -17.96
N SER A 287 11.07 14.45 -17.94
CA SER A 287 11.03 15.52 -16.93
C SER A 287 9.80 16.41 -17.12
N GLU A 288 9.42 16.70 -18.36
CA GLU A 288 8.19 17.42 -18.68
C GLU A 288 6.96 16.69 -18.14
N TRP A 289 6.88 15.36 -18.30
CA TRP A 289 5.78 14.57 -17.77
C TRP A 289 5.65 14.64 -16.24
N ILE A 290 6.77 14.72 -15.52
CA ILE A 290 6.75 14.92 -14.07
C ILE A 290 6.27 16.35 -13.74
N THR A 291 6.81 17.35 -14.41
CA THR A 291 6.50 18.76 -14.16
C THR A 291 5.04 19.10 -14.48
N GLN A 292 4.50 18.48 -15.53
CA GLN A 292 3.13 18.66 -15.98
C GLN A 292 2.27 17.42 -15.72
N MET A 293 2.46 16.80 -14.55
CA MET A 293 1.81 15.53 -14.20
C MET A 293 0.28 15.60 -14.33
N ASP A 294 -0.36 16.70 -13.98
CA ASP A 294 -1.82 16.85 -14.10
C ASP A 294 -2.31 16.69 -15.55
N THR A 295 -1.50 17.11 -16.51
CA THR A 295 -1.82 16.99 -17.95
C THR A 295 -1.59 15.57 -18.47
N TYR A 296 -0.50 14.92 -18.03
CA TYR A 296 -0.07 13.64 -18.59
C TYR A 296 -0.54 12.43 -17.78
N PHE A 297 -1.04 12.62 -16.56
CA PHE A 297 -1.44 11.54 -15.67
C PHE A 297 -2.44 10.54 -16.30
N PRO A 298 -3.54 10.97 -16.94
CA PRO A 298 -4.50 10.03 -17.54
C PRO A 298 -3.87 9.13 -18.60
N GLN A 299 -2.94 9.70 -19.40
CA GLN A 299 -2.25 8.96 -20.47
C GLN A 299 -1.18 8.01 -19.92
N LEU A 300 -0.48 8.40 -18.87
CA LEU A 300 0.49 7.55 -18.17
C LEU A 300 -0.21 6.41 -17.42
N GLN A 301 -1.36 6.69 -16.82
CA GLN A 301 -2.18 5.73 -16.09
C GLN A 301 -2.75 4.63 -17.00
N ASN A 302 -3.26 5.00 -18.17
CA ASN A 302 -3.84 4.05 -19.13
C ASN A 302 -2.81 3.45 -20.09
N TYR A 303 -1.52 3.79 -19.92
CA TYR A 303 -0.39 3.36 -20.77
C TYR A 303 -0.44 3.79 -22.22
N SER A 304 -1.28 4.76 -22.63
CA SER A 304 -1.20 5.38 -23.96
C SER A 304 0.06 6.23 -24.12
N LEU A 305 0.61 6.70 -23.00
CA LEU A 305 1.92 7.31 -22.88
C LEU A 305 2.81 6.47 -21.97
N ARG A 306 4.04 6.15 -22.41
CA ARG A 306 4.86 5.19 -21.69
C ARG A 306 6.35 5.52 -21.79
N ALA A 307 7.02 5.77 -20.67
CA ALA A 307 8.47 5.84 -20.61
C ALA A 307 9.07 4.43 -20.74
N SER A 308 9.74 4.15 -21.84
CA SER A 308 10.23 2.82 -22.18
C SER A 308 11.74 2.78 -22.34
N TRP A 309 12.43 2.13 -21.39
CA TRP A 309 13.85 1.79 -21.56
C TRP A 309 14.12 1.02 -22.85
N LYS A 310 13.29 0.02 -23.13
CA LYS A 310 13.48 -0.89 -24.27
C LYS A 310 13.36 -0.18 -25.62
N GLU A 311 12.37 0.67 -25.76
CA GLU A 311 11.99 1.28 -27.05
C GLU A 311 12.70 2.61 -27.28
N GLU A 312 12.81 3.46 -26.23
CA GLU A 312 13.31 4.83 -26.38
C GLU A 312 14.81 4.96 -26.15
N ILE A 313 15.43 4.05 -25.40
CA ILE A 313 16.85 4.14 -25.04
C ILE A 313 17.64 2.94 -25.58
N ARG A 314 17.29 1.72 -25.15
CA ARG A 314 18.07 0.53 -25.48
C ARG A 314 18.13 0.24 -26.98
N ALA A 315 17.01 0.40 -27.69
CA ALA A 315 16.96 0.18 -29.12
C ALA A 315 17.87 1.16 -29.87
N GLU A 316 17.80 2.44 -29.56
CA GLU A 316 18.61 3.48 -30.18
C GLU A 316 20.10 3.35 -29.82
N LEU A 317 20.43 3.06 -28.55
CA LEU A 317 21.83 2.80 -28.16
C LEU A 317 22.44 1.64 -28.92
N ARG A 318 21.67 0.60 -29.24
CA ARG A 318 22.13 -0.53 -30.08
C ARG A 318 22.38 -0.16 -31.54
N ILE A 319 21.67 0.85 -32.04
CA ILE A 319 21.92 1.41 -33.37
C ILE A 319 23.21 2.23 -33.34
N ILE A 320 23.35 3.14 -32.36
CA ILE A 320 24.50 4.03 -32.19
C ILE A 320 25.79 3.21 -32.00
N PHE A 321 25.77 2.23 -31.10
CA PHE A 321 26.91 1.36 -30.77
C PHE A 321 26.79 0.00 -31.47
N GLY A 322 26.38 -0.03 -32.73
CA GLY A 322 26.31 -1.28 -33.52
C GLY A 322 27.72 -1.83 -33.81
N GLY A 323 27.90 -3.13 -33.61
CA GLY A 323 29.14 -3.86 -33.89
C GLY A 323 29.81 -4.45 -32.64
N LEU A 324 30.59 -5.53 -32.88
CA LEU A 324 31.21 -6.31 -31.79
C LEU A 324 32.19 -5.50 -30.93
N ALA A 325 32.86 -4.50 -31.51
CA ALA A 325 33.77 -3.63 -30.78
C ALA A 325 33.09 -2.82 -29.67
N PHE A 326 31.79 -2.55 -29.79
CA PHE A 326 31.02 -1.74 -28.84
C PHE A 326 30.18 -2.57 -27.85
N GLU A 327 30.15 -3.90 -27.97
CA GLU A 327 29.43 -4.76 -27.03
C GLU A 327 29.78 -4.51 -25.55
N PRO A 328 31.04 -4.28 -25.15
CA PRO A 328 31.37 -3.96 -23.77
C PRO A 328 30.69 -2.69 -23.28
N ILE A 329 30.56 -1.65 -24.11
CA ILE A 329 29.83 -0.41 -23.77
C ILE A 329 28.35 -0.72 -23.55
N LEU A 330 27.71 -1.45 -24.47
CA LEU A 330 26.30 -1.82 -24.35
C LEU A 330 26.05 -2.68 -23.11
N ASN A 331 26.96 -3.58 -22.77
CA ASN A 331 26.86 -4.43 -21.57
C ASN A 331 26.95 -3.59 -20.28
N GLU A 332 27.84 -2.60 -20.22
CA GLU A 332 27.93 -1.68 -19.08
C GLU A 332 26.67 -0.79 -18.96
N LEU A 333 26.15 -0.25 -20.06
CA LEU A 333 24.91 0.52 -20.06
C LEU A 333 23.72 -0.31 -19.56
N GLU A 334 23.63 -1.58 -19.97
CA GLU A 334 22.61 -2.51 -19.47
C GLU A 334 22.81 -2.86 -17.99
N ALA A 335 24.06 -3.00 -17.52
CA ALA A 335 24.37 -3.23 -16.11
C ALA A 335 23.98 -2.04 -15.23
N ILE A 336 24.27 -0.81 -15.68
CA ILE A 336 23.86 0.42 -15.02
C ILE A 336 22.33 0.50 -14.91
N HIS A 337 21.63 0.26 -16.01
CA HIS A 337 20.17 0.21 -16.02
C HIS A 337 19.64 -0.80 -14.99
N LYS A 338 20.12 -2.04 -15.00
CA LYS A 338 19.70 -3.09 -14.06
C LYS A 338 19.99 -2.72 -12.60
N LYS A 339 21.17 -2.13 -12.32
CA LYS A 339 21.58 -1.70 -10.98
C LYS A 339 20.63 -0.63 -10.44
N ILE A 340 20.32 0.42 -11.24
CA ILE A 340 19.47 1.52 -10.81
C ILE A 340 18.00 1.08 -10.73
N LEU A 341 17.54 0.23 -11.66
CA LEU A 341 16.18 -0.31 -11.64
C LEU A 341 15.87 -1.09 -10.34
N ARG A 342 16.87 -1.78 -9.76
CA ARG A 342 16.72 -2.49 -8.48
C ARG A 342 16.48 -1.58 -7.28
N LYS A 343 16.85 -0.30 -7.38
CA LYS A 343 16.62 0.72 -6.35
C LYS A 343 15.24 1.39 -6.48
N ARG A 344 14.40 0.95 -7.40
CA ARG A 344 13.09 1.54 -7.63
C ARG A 344 12.17 1.35 -6.43
N VAL A 345 11.71 2.46 -5.86
CA VAL A 345 10.66 2.50 -4.86
C VAL A 345 9.29 2.43 -5.54
N PHE A 346 8.38 1.65 -4.98
CA PHE A 346 6.98 1.59 -5.40
C PHE A 346 6.09 1.24 -4.22
N VAL A 347 4.81 1.60 -4.30
CA VAL A 347 3.78 1.34 -3.31
C VAL A 347 2.85 0.25 -3.85
N ALA A 348 2.75 -0.87 -3.16
CA ALA A 348 1.77 -1.92 -3.42
C ALA A 348 0.70 -1.90 -2.33
N LEU A 349 -0.57 -2.01 -2.73
CA LEU A 349 -1.71 -1.92 -1.84
C LEU A 349 -2.33 -3.27 -1.56
N HIS A 350 -2.64 -3.51 -0.29
CA HIS A 350 -3.69 -4.43 0.10
C HIS A 350 -4.59 -3.75 1.14
N MET A 351 -5.84 -4.14 1.21
CA MET A 351 -6.81 -3.43 2.05
C MET A 351 -7.74 -4.43 2.74
N HIS A 352 -8.13 -4.11 3.97
CA HIS A 352 -9.39 -4.58 4.54
C HIS A 352 -10.49 -3.70 3.92
N ALA A 353 -10.92 -4.08 2.72
CA ALA A 353 -11.73 -3.22 1.87
C ALA A 353 -13.10 -2.90 2.48
N GLY A 354 -13.66 -3.81 3.28
CA GLY A 354 -14.91 -3.56 4.00
C GLY A 354 -14.83 -2.47 5.06
N ASP A 355 -13.63 -2.17 5.57
CA ASP A 355 -13.39 -1.20 6.64
C ASP A 355 -12.75 0.10 6.14
N GLY A 356 -12.34 0.16 4.87
CA GLY A 356 -11.58 1.28 4.33
C GLY A 356 -10.12 1.36 4.83
N ASN A 357 -9.63 0.30 5.47
CA ASN A 357 -8.26 0.26 5.99
C ASN A 357 -7.29 -0.21 4.92
N VAL A 358 -6.37 0.65 4.54
CA VAL A 358 -5.40 0.43 3.46
C VAL A 358 -4.01 0.24 4.04
N HIS A 359 -3.36 -0.85 3.65
CA HIS A 359 -1.96 -1.10 3.93
C HIS A 359 -1.11 -0.77 2.71
N THR A 360 -0.18 0.14 2.88
CA THR A 360 0.78 0.53 1.86
C THR A 360 2.09 -0.21 2.11
N ASN A 361 2.48 -1.05 1.15
CA ASN A 361 3.72 -1.83 1.24
C ASN A 361 4.76 -1.22 0.32
N ILE A 362 5.85 -0.75 0.89
CA ILE A 362 6.97 -0.14 0.19
C ILE A 362 8.21 -1.01 0.44
N PRO A 363 8.54 -1.95 -0.46
CA PRO A 363 9.74 -2.76 -0.32
C PRO A 363 10.98 -1.90 -0.57
N VAL A 364 11.96 -2.02 0.33
CA VAL A 364 13.21 -1.26 0.28
C VAL A 364 14.38 -2.14 0.68
N ASN A 365 15.59 -1.78 0.25
CA ASN A 365 16.81 -2.31 0.79
C ASN A 365 17.21 -1.48 2.01
N SER A 366 17.27 -2.10 3.19
CA SER A 366 17.56 -1.40 4.45
C SER A 366 19.02 -0.86 4.55
N ASP A 367 19.89 -1.29 3.64
CA ASP A 367 21.27 -0.85 3.49
C ASP A 367 21.46 0.23 2.38
N ASP A 368 20.36 0.62 1.70
CA ASP A 368 20.36 1.68 0.69
C ASP A 368 19.66 2.94 1.25
N TYR A 369 20.47 3.87 1.75
CA TYR A 369 19.99 5.08 2.40
C TYR A 369 19.16 6.00 1.47
N GLU A 370 19.55 6.12 0.21
CA GLU A 370 18.80 6.92 -0.78
C GLU A 370 17.41 6.31 -1.03
N MET A 371 17.36 4.98 -1.18
CA MET A 371 16.10 4.25 -1.33
C MET A 371 15.20 4.40 -0.10
N LEU A 372 15.76 4.37 1.11
CA LEU A 372 15.02 4.62 2.35
C LEU A 372 14.45 6.03 2.40
N GLN A 373 15.22 7.05 1.99
CA GLN A 373 14.73 8.43 1.94
C GLN A 373 13.59 8.58 0.93
N ASP A 374 13.72 8.03 -0.27
CA ASP A 374 12.64 8.04 -1.27
C ASP A 374 11.37 7.35 -0.75
N ALA A 375 11.52 6.26 0.01
CA ALA A 375 10.40 5.58 0.65
C ALA A 375 9.75 6.42 1.76
N HIS A 376 10.53 7.11 2.60
CA HIS A 376 9.98 8.03 3.60
C HIS A 376 9.22 9.20 2.96
N HIS A 377 9.74 9.78 1.87
CA HIS A 377 9.00 10.79 1.10
C HIS A 377 7.68 10.25 0.53
N ALA A 378 7.66 8.99 0.10
CA ALA A 378 6.41 8.36 -0.33
C ALA A 378 5.43 8.21 0.84
N VAL A 379 5.89 7.79 2.02
CA VAL A 379 5.07 7.70 3.26
C VAL A 379 4.49 9.07 3.62
N ASP A 380 5.29 10.13 3.62
CA ASP A 380 4.84 11.50 3.89
C ASP A 380 3.68 11.91 2.96
N ARG A 381 3.80 11.61 1.66
CA ARG A 381 2.75 11.89 0.69
C ARG A 381 1.50 11.05 0.92
N ILE A 382 1.64 9.79 1.30
CA ILE A 382 0.54 8.86 1.64
C ILE A 382 -0.24 9.41 2.84
N MET A 383 0.45 9.83 3.92
CA MET A 383 -0.19 10.37 5.11
C MET A 383 -0.93 11.68 4.82
N LYS A 384 -0.32 12.59 4.05
CA LYS A 384 -0.97 13.83 3.60
C LYS A 384 -2.20 13.56 2.73
N LEU A 385 -2.10 12.61 1.81
CA LEU A 385 -3.23 12.20 0.98
C LEU A 385 -4.37 11.63 1.83
N ALA A 386 -4.08 10.74 2.78
CA ALA A 386 -5.11 10.18 3.66
C ALA A 386 -5.83 11.28 4.46
N ARG A 387 -5.09 12.22 5.03
CA ARG A 387 -5.67 13.35 5.78
C ARG A 387 -6.51 14.29 4.89
N SER A 388 -6.08 14.55 3.66
CA SER A 388 -6.81 15.39 2.71
C SER A 388 -8.14 14.77 2.25
N LEU A 389 -8.29 13.47 2.43
CA LEU A 389 -9.50 12.70 2.11
C LEU A 389 -10.37 12.40 3.34
N ASP A 390 -10.20 13.15 4.43
CA ASP A 390 -10.89 12.93 5.71
C ASP A 390 -10.59 11.58 6.37
N GLY A 391 -9.53 10.93 5.95
CA GLY A 391 -9.03 9.70 6.56
C GLY A 391 -8.23 9.91 7.83
N VAL A 392 -7.77 8.80 8.42
CA VAL A 392 -6.88 8.79 9.58
C VAL A 392 -5.58 8.03 9.26
N ILE A 393 -4.51 8.35 10.00
CA ILE A 393 -3.16 7.88 9.72
C ILE A 393 -2.86 6.49 10.28
N SER A 394 -3.77 5.90 11.04
CA SER A 394 -3.65 4.52 11.51
C SER A 394 -5.00 3.88 11.74
N GLY A 395 -5.19 2.69 11.16
CA GLY A 395 -6.34 1.83 11.37
C GLY A 395 -6.08 0.68 12.33
N GLU A 396 -4.87 0.11 12.33
CA GLU A 396 -4.49 -1.09 13.08
C GLU A 396 -3.12 -1.00 13.74
N HIS A 397 -2.10 -0.47 13.02
CA HIS A 397 -0.69 -0.56 13.43
C HIS A 397 -0.32 0.34 14.61
N GLY A 398 -1.15 1.32 14.91
CA GLY A 398 -0.86 2.33 15.94
C GLY A 398 -0.08 3.53 15.40
N ILE A 399 0.21 4.46 16.27
CA ILE A 399 0.91 5.70 15.95
C ILE A 399 2.43 5.50 15.97
N GLY A 400 2.92 4.72 16.93
CA GLY A 400 4.36 4.54 17.13
C GLY A 400 5.06 5.89 17.38
N ILE A 401 6.33 5.96 17.04
CA ILE A 401 7.09 7.21 17.03
C ILE A 401 7.11 7.87 15.65
N THR A 402 6.97 7.10 14.59
CA THR A 402 7.08 7.56 13.20
C THR A 402 5.87 8.36 12.73
N LYS A 403 4.67 8.07 13.25
CA LYS A 403 3.46 8.79 12.87
C LYS A 403 3.17 10.02 13.72
N LEU A 404 3.92 10.26 14.80
CA LEU A 404 3.75 11.45 15.63
C LEU A 404 3.95 12.76 14.85
N GLU A 405 4.85 12.77 13.87
CA GLU A 405 5.13 13.93 13.04
C GLU A 405 3.95 14.37 12.16
N TYR A 406 2.98 13.46 11.92
CA TYR A 406 1.76 13.76 11.16
C TYR A 406 0.60 14.25 12.02
N LEU A 407 0.80 14.33 13.35
CA LEU A 407 -0.18 14.85 14.30
C LEU A 407 0.22 16.26 14.73
N THR A 408 -0.76 17.14 14.84
CA THR A 408 -0.55 18.50 15.33
C THR A 408 -0.46 18.53 16.86
N GLU A 409 0.12 19.60 17.40
CA GLU A 409 0.16 19.83 18.86
C GLU A 409 -1.25 19.90 19.47
N ASP A 410 -2.22 20.48 18.76
CA ASP A 410 -3.61 20.53 19.21
C ASP A 410 -4.24 19.14 19.29
N GLU A 411 -3.97 18.25 18.32
CA GLU A 411 -4.43 16.86 18.37
C GLU A 411 -3.81 16.07 19.50
N LEU A 412 -2.55 16.33 19.86
CA LEU A 412 -1.83 15.66 20.94
C LEU A 412 -2.15 16.19 22.33
N LYS A 413 -2.71 17.39 22.44
CA LYS A 413 -2.90 18.13 23.70
C LYS A 413 -3.67 17.33 24.76
N ASP A 414 -4.82 16.78 24.39
CA ASP A 414 -5.66 16.04 25.31
C ASP A 414 -4.99 14.75 25.79
N PHE A 415 -4.31 14.05 24.89
CA PHE A 415 -3.58 12.84 25.26
C PHE A 415 -2.38 13.15 26.17
N ARG A 416 -1.61 14.20 25.90
CA ARG A 416 -0.51 14.65 26.78
C ARG A 416 -1.00 15.03 28.16
N ALA A 417 -2.13 15.77 28.26
CA ALA A 417 -2.74 16.11 29.52
C ALA A 417 -3.18 14.85 30.30
N TYR A 418 -3.77 13.88 29.60
CA TYR A 418 -4.14 12.59 30.18
C TYR A 418 -2.92 11.80 30.65
N LYS A 419 -1.87 11.65 29.81
CA LYS A 419 -0.63 10.95 30.19
C LYS A 419 0.05 11.57 31.41
N ASN A 420 0.19 12.88 31.45
CA ASN A 420 0.79 13.58 32.59
C ASN A 420 0.02 13.34 33.92
N ARG A 421 -1.30 13.13 33.84
CA ARG A 421 -2.12 12.81 35.00
C ARG A 421 -1.95 11.37 35.49
N VAL A 422 -1.85 10.39 34.57
CA VAL A 422 -1.79 8.96 34.92
C VAL A 422 -0.37 8.44 35.08
N ASP A 423 0.60 9.09 34.47
CA ASP A 423 2.03 8.77 34.50
C ASP A 423 2.88 10.03 34.67
N PRO A 424 2.76 10.72 35.83
CA PRO A 424 3.45 11.99 36.04
C PRO A 424 4.98 11.87 36.07
N GLU A 425 5.51 10.67 36.30
CA GLU A 425 6.95 10.41 36.29
C GLU A 425 7.48 9.92 34.94
N GLY A 426 6.61 9.79 33.91
CA GLY A 426 6.98 9.37 32.57
C GLY A 426 7.61 7.98 32.51
N ARG A 427 7.10 7.04 33.32
CA ARG A 427 7.64 5.67 33.41
C ARG A 427 7.22 4.77 32.23
N PHE A 428 6.00 4.98 31.73
CA PHE A 428 5.41 4.15 30.70
C PHE A 428 5.79 4.65 29.29
N ASN A 429 6.36 3.76 28.49
CA ASN A 429 6.83 4.01 27.11
C ASN A 429 7.64 5.32 27.01
N LYS A 430 8.69 5.40 27.83
CA LYS A 430 9.55 6.58 27.93
C LYS A 430 10.15 6.96 26.57
N GLY A 431 10.06 8.24 26.21
CA GLY A 431 10.62 8.79 24.97
C GLY A 431 9.64 8.80 23.78
N LYS A 432 8.41 8.27 23.95
CA LYS A 432 7.40 8.38 22.91
C LYS A 432 6.67 9.74 22.96
N LEU A 433 6.27 10.19 24.15
CA LEU A 433 5.56 11.45 24.42
C LEU A 433 6.05 12.05 25.73
#